data_39c78c5f67098dfd9fdf8d06ce53dd9e
#
_entry.id   39c78c5f67098dfd9fdf8d06ce53dd9e
#
_cell.length_a   1.000
_cell.length_b   1.000
_cell.length_c   1.000
_cell.angle_alpha   90.00
_cell.angle_beta   90.00
_cell.angle_gamma   90.00
#
_symmetry.space_group_name_H-M   'P 1'
#
loop_
_entity.id
_entity.type
_entity.pdbx_description
1 polymer ?
#
loop_
_entity_poly.entity_id
_entity_poly.type
_entity_poly.pdbx_seq_one_letter_code
_entity_poly.pdbx_strand_id
1 'polypeptide(L)'
;MRKIEARMVNAVRDLLGNAAHAGTYYRLGNTEVSQSHHGVHGTFSYQRIISVHLHGFEICAIRPDCEQSLWVSDCGWQTATTKSRLNVLLSCFTAGQRLHQKAFSWFESDGEPWNGSALYSFRPQWDAYQFKQAEAIG
;
A
#
# COMPACT_ATOMS: atom_id res chain seq x y z
N MET A 1 11.45 8.39 7.04
CA MET A 1 10.80 7.97 5.78
C MET A 1 11.50 8.58 4.59
N ARG A 2 11.74 7.81 3.56
CA ARG A 2 12.35 8.32 2.34
C ARG A 2 11.36 9.21 1.58
N LYS A 3 11.88 10.18 0.83
CA LYS A 3 11.04 11.12 0.08
C LYS A 3 10.12 10.41 -0.94
N ILE A 4 10.63 9.38 -1.62
CA ILE A 4 9.83 8.60 -2.56
C ILE A 4 8.67 7.88 -1.84
N GLU A 5 8.88 7.45 -0.61
CA GLU A 5 7.84 6.78 0.19
C GLU A 5 6.77 7.76 0.64
N ALA A 6 7.17 8.96 1.07
CA ALA A 6 6.21 10.00 1.41
C ALA A 6 5.32 10.37 0.22
N ARG A 7 5.92 10.49 -0.97
CA ARG A 7 5.18 10.80 -2.20
C ARG A 7 4.25 9.64 -2.60
N MET A 8 4.70 8.40 -2.41
CA MET A 8 3.88 7.21 -2.66
C MET A 8 2.63 7.22 -1.75
N VAL A 9 2.80 7.48 -0.47
CA VAL A 9 1.69 7.55 0.50
C VAL A 9 0.74 8.69 0.13
N ASN A 10 1.27 9.86 -0.22
CA ASN A 10 0.47 11.00 -0.63
C ASN A 10 -0.35 10.69 -1.89
N ALA A 11 0.22 9.96 -2.84
CA ALA A 11 -0.48 9.56 -4.05
C ALA A 11 -1.64 8.60 -3.72
N VAL A 12 -1.44 7.64 -2.85
CA VAL A 12 -2.51 6.75 -2.38
C VAL A 12 -3.62 7.57 -1.73
N ARG A 13 -3.25 8.49 -0.85
CA ARG A 13 -4.24 9.33 -0.19
C ARG A 13 -5.02 10.20 -1.15
N ASP A 14 -4.36 10.79 -2.14
CA ASP A 14 -5.03 11.58 -3.16
C ASP A 14 -6.08 10.74 -3.90
N LEU A 15 -5.74 9.50 -4.23
CA LEU A 15 -6.68 8.59 -4.90
C LEU A 15 -7.85 8.20 -4.00
N LEU A 16 -7.66 8.11 -2.68
CA LEU A 16 -8.77 7.86 -1.76
C LEU A 16 -9.85 8.92 -1.90
N GLY A 17 -9.47 10.17 -2.16
CA GLY A 17 -10.38 11.28 -2.38
C GLY A 17 -10.74 11.51 -3.85
N ASN A 18 -10.30 10.65 -4.78
CA ASN A 18 -10.52 10.82 -6.21
C ASN A 18 -10.97 9.49 -6.84
N ALA A 19 -12.19 9.09 -6.53
CA ALA A 19 -12.73 7.79 -6.94
C ALA A 19 -12.87 7.64 -8.46
N ALA A 20 -12.96 8.74 -9.20
CA ALA A 20 -13.17 8.72 -10.65
C ALA A 20 -11.88 8.49 -11.44
N HIS A 21 -10.71 8.73 -10.85
CA HIS A 21 -9.44 8.56 -11.56
C HIS A 21 -9.24 7.10 -12.00
N ALA A 22 -8.79 6.89 -13.21
CA ALA A 22 -8.46 5.57 -13.74
C ALA A 22 -7.07 5.60 -14.36
N GLY A 23 -6.27 4.58 -14.08
CA GLY A 23 -4.92 4.45 -14.60
C GLY A 23 -3.86 4.94 -13.64
N THR A 24 -2.67 5.15 -14.15
CA THR A 24 -1.53 5.62 -13.37
C THR A 24 -1.78 7.03 -12.86
N TYR A 25 -1.56 7.23 -11.56
CA TYR A 25 -1.69 8.54 -10.92
C TYR A 25 -0.33 9.13 -10.57
N TYR A 26 0.62 8.30 -10.14
CA TYR A 26 1.94 8.71 -9.71
C TYR A 26 2.97 7.69 -10.16
N ARG A 27 4.10 8.17 -10.65
CA ARG A 27 5.22 7.32 -11.02
C ARG A 27 6.52 8.06 -10.80
N LEU A 28 7.42 7.47 -10.02
CA LEU A 28 8.76 7.99 -9.83
C LEU A 28 9.72 6.82 -9.72
N GLY A 29 10.70 6.76 -10.62
CA GLY A 29 11.63 5.65 -10.67
C GLY A 29 10.90 4.34 -10.87
N ASN A 30 11.08 3.42 -9.93
CA ASN A 30 10.50 2.09 -9.98
C ASN A 30 9.20 1.94 -9.16
N THR A 31 8.68 3.05 -8.62
CA THR A 31 7.46 3.05 -7.80
C THR A 31 6.32 3.69 -8.57
N GLU A 32 5.17 3.01 -8.62
CA GLU A 32 3.98 3.48 -9.34
C GLU A 32 2.75 3.29 -8.48
N VAL A 33 1.85 4.28 -8.47
CA VAL A 33 0.54 4.22 -7.83
C VAL A 33 -0.53 4.43 -8.89
N SER A 34 -1.51 3.53 -8.94
CA SER A 34 -2.56 3.54 -9.94
C SER A 34 -3.90 3.18 -9.32
N GLN A 35 -4.97 3.48 -10.03
CA GLN A 35 -6.32 3.09 -9.64
C GLN A 35 -7.03 2.45 -10.82
N SER A 36 -7.67 1.32 -10.57
CA SER A 36 -8.47 0.61 -11.56
C SER A 36 -9.88 0.41 -11.03
N HIS A 37 -10.80 0.20 -11.96
CA HIS A 37 -12.21 -0.04 -11.63
C HIS A 37 -12.64 -1.37 -12.23
N HIS A 38 -13.27 -2.20 -11.39
CA HIS A 38 -13.68 -3.55 -11.76
C HIS A 38 -15.16 -3.72 -11.50
N GLY A 39 -15.88 -4.34 -12.45
CA GLY A 39 -17.28 -4.68 -12.25
C GLY A 39 -17.43 -5.73 -11.17
N VAL A 40 -18.40 -5.55 -10.28
CA VAL A 40 -18.75 -6.54 -9.27
C VAL A 40 -19.72 -7.52 -9.90
N HIS A 41 -19.37 -8.82 -9.94
CA HIS A 41 -20.15 -9.86 -10.57
C HIS A 41 -21.60 -9.88 -10.04
N GLY A 42 -22.55 -9.93 -10.96
CA GLY A 42 -23.98 -9.96 -10.61
C GLY A 42 -24.60 -8.62 -10.21
N THR A 43 -23.85 -7.52 -10.37
CA THR A 43 -24.35 -6.17 -10.05
C THR A 43 -23.97 -5.19 -11.15
N PHE A 44 -24.53 -3.97 -11.08
CA PHE A 44 -24.12 -2.85 -11.92
C PHE A 44 -23.08 -1.95 -11.24
N SER A 45 -22.57 -2.38 -10.10
CA SER A 45 -21.59 -1.61 -9.32
C SER A 45 -20.19 -1.92 -9.75
N TYR A 46 -19.28 -0.95 -9.54
CA TYR A 46 -17.85 -1.10 -9.75
C TYR A 46 -17.12 -1.00 -8.42
N GLN A 47 -16.06 -1.78 -8.30
CA GLN A 47 -15.13 -1.74 -7.18
C GLN A 47 -13.83 -1.11 -7.67
N ARG A 48 -13.33 -0.11 -6.96
CA ARG A 48 -12.02 0.44 -7.28
C ARG A 48 -10.94 -0.26 -6.48
N ILE A 49 -9.77 -0.35 -7.10
CA ILE A 49 -8.58 -0.90 -6.46
C ILE A 49 -7.45 0.10 -6.64
N ILE A 50 -6.85 0.53 -5.53
CA ILE A 50 -5.65 1.35 -5.56
C ILE A 50 -4.47 0.41 -5.44
N SER A 51 -3.57 0.43 -6.43
CA SER A 51 -2.45 -0.49 -6.53
C SER A 51 -1.13 0.25 -6.44
N VAL A 52 -0.18 -0.33 -5.72
CA VAL A 52 1.20 0.14 -5.68
C VAL A 52 2.08 -0.92 -6.31
N HIS A 53 2.89 -0.50 -7.28
CA HIS A 53 3.83 -1.36 -7.98
C HIS A 53 5.26 -0.94 -7.65
N LEU A 54 6.14 -1.92 -7.52
CA LEU A 54 7.57 -1.73 -7.37
C LEU A 54 8.25 -2.58 -8.45
N HIS A 55 9.07 -1.97 -9.30
CA HIS A 55 9.68 -2.63 -10.46
C HIS A 55 8.64 -3.34 -11.37
N GLY A 56 7.44 -2.77 -11.50
CA GLY A 56 6.38 -3.34 -12.31
C GLY A 56 5.58 -4.46 -11.65
N PHE A 57 5.90 -4.83 -10.41
CA PHE A 57 5.18 -5.87 -9.66
C PHE A 57 4.27 -5.26 -8.61
N GLU A 58 3.03 -5.71 -8.55
CA GLU A 58 2.06 -5.21 -7.56
C GLU A 58 2.44 -5.71 -6.16
N ILE A 59 2.84 -4.76 -5.29
CA ILE A 59 3.19 -5.06 -3.91
C ILE A 59 2.07 -4.73 -2.93
N CYS A 60 1.07 -3.96 -3.36
CA CYS A 60 -0.03 -3.56 -2.51
C CYS A 60 -1.28 -3.32 -3.35
N ALA A 61 -2.42 -3.81 -2.87
CA ALA A 61 -3.72 -3.55 -3.47
C ALA A 61 -4.70 -3.18 -2.36
N ILE A 62 -5.27 -1.98 -2.46
CA ILE A 62 -6.22 -1.45 -1.48
C ILE A 62 -7.60 -1.41 -2.10
N ARG A 63 -8.57 -2.03 -1.43
CA ARG A 63 -10.00 -1.96 -1.74
C ARG A 63 -10.67 -1.12 -0.67
N PRO A 64 -10.76 0.21 -0.86
CA PRO A 64 -11.12 1.12 0.24
C PRO A 64 -12.61 1.22 0.51
N ASP A 65 -13.46 0.81 -0.42
CA ASP A 65 -14.89 1.06 -0.34
C ASP A 65 -15.62 -0.05 0.45
N CYS A 66 -16.18 -1.06 -0.23
CA CYS A 66 -17.01 -2.06 0.46
C CYS A 66 -16.18 -3.02 1.31
N GLU A 67 -15.08 -3.54 0.82
CA GLU A 67 -14.29 -4.54 1.52
C GLU A 67 -13.40 -3.96 2.60
N GLN A 68 -12.92 -2.74 2.41
CA GLN A 68 -11.99 -2.07 3.32
C GLN A 68 -10.81 -2.99 3.66
N SER A 69 -10.17 -3.50 2.62
CA SER A 69 -9.05 -4.44 2.73
C SER A 69 -7.79 -3.87 2.10
N LEU A 70 -6.66 -4.35 2.59
CA LEU A 70 -5.33 -4.01 2.08
C LEU A 70 -4.52 -5.30 1.97
N TRP A 71 -4.16 -5.65 0.75
CA TRP A 71 -3.31 -6.79 0.46
C TRP A 71 -1.90 -6.33 0.15
N VAL A 72 -0.90 -7.06 0.66
CA VAL A 72 0.51 -6.80 0.40
C VAL A 72 1.22 -8.06 -0.04
N SER A 73 2.26 -7.90 -0.85
CA SER A 73 3.08 -9.00 -1.33
C SER A 73 4.52 -8.54 -1.55
N ASP A 74 5.48 -9.41 -1.25
CA ASP A 74 6.88 -9.17 -1.60
C ASP A 74 7.21 -9.57 -3.03
N CYS A 75 6.28 -10.20 -3.73
CA CYS A 75 6.44 -10.68 -5.11
C CYS A 75 7.68 -11.58 -5.29
N GLY A 76 8.14 -12.22 -4.22
CA GLY A 76 9.35 -13.03 -4.24
C GLY A 76 10.64 -12.24 -4.01
N TRP A 77 10.55 -10.93 -3.76
CA TRP A 77 11.71 -10.04 -3.60
C TRP A 77 11.84 -9.58 -2.15
N GLN A 78 12.58 -10.33 -1.33
CA GLN A 78 12.79 -9.96 0.08
C GLN A 78 13.99 -9.05 0.22
N THR A 79 13.90 -7.85 -0.33
CA THR A 79 14.94 -6.82 -0.27
C THR A 79 14.60 -5.77 0.78
N ALA A 80 15.61 -5.00 1.19
CA ALA A 80 15.42 -3.88 2.12
C ALA A 80 14.45 -2.84 1.54
N THR A 81 14.52 -2.59 0.22
CA THR A 81 13.62 -1.65 -0.44
C THR A 81 12.18 -2.14 -0.40
N THR A 82 11.93 -3.40 -0.73
CA THR A 82 10.59 -3.98 -0.67
C THR A 82 10.02 -3.90 0.74
N LYS A 83 10.79 -4.31 1.75
CA LYS A 83 10.34 -4.26 3.15
C LYS A 83 10.02 -2.83 3.58
N SER A 84 10.86 -1.87 3.20
CA SER A 84 10.63 -0.46 3.53
C SER A 84 9.33 0.06 2.92
N ARG A 85 9.08 -0.22 1.63
CA ARG A 85 7.83 0.18 0.96
C ARG A 85 6.61 -0.44 1.64
N LEU A 86 6.66 -1.74 1.91
CA LEU A 86 5.55 -2.45 2.56
C LEU A 86 5.29 -1.90 3.96
N ASN A 87 6.34 -1.67 4.76
CA ASN A 87 6.16 -1.16 6.11
C ASN A 87 5.61 0.27 6.15
N VAL A 88 5.97 1.11 5.20
CA VAL A 88 5.39 2.45 5.11
C VAL A 88 3.89 2.37 4.78
N LEU A 89 3.51 1.53 3.83
CA LEU A 89 2.11 1.33 3.46
C LEU A 89 1.30 0.74 4.63
N LEU A 90 1.85 -0.27 5.31
CA LEU A 90 1.19 -0.88 6.46
C LEU A 90 1.04 0.11 7.61
N SER A 91 2.08 0.90 7.89
CA SER A 91 2.05 1.93 8.94
C SER A 91 0.98 2.99 8.70
N CYS A 92 0.80 3.41 7.46
CA CYS A 92 -0.14 4.49 7.12
C CYS A 92 -1.57 4.01 6.93
N PHE A 93 -1.78 2.76 6.54
CA PHE A 93 -3.10 2.29 6.08
C PHE A 93 -3.62 1.05 6.80
N THR A 94 -2.94 0.60 7.84
CA THR A 94 -3.45 -0.45 8.73
C THR A 94 -3.32 -0.03 10.19
N ALA A 95 -3.94 -0.80 11.09
CA ALA A 95 -3.89 -0.52 12.52
C ALA A 95 -2.63 -1.11 13.17
N GLY A 96 -1.45 -0.63 12.72
CA GLY A 96 -0.17 -0.99 13.35
C GLY A 96 0.49 -2.25 12.82
N GLN A 97 0.07 -2.76 11.69
CA GLN A 97 0.74 -3.91 11.07
C GLN A 97 2.11 -3.51 10.53
N ARG A 98 3.06 -4.42 10.61
CA ARG A 98 4.39 -4.23 10.05
C ARG A 98 5.09 -5.56 9.87
N LEU A 99 6.10 -5.58 8.99
CA LEU A 99 6.99 -6.71 8.81
C LEU A 99 8.31 -6.45 9.54
N HIS A 100 8.84 -7.47 10.19
CA HIS A 100 10.16 -7.39 10.81
C HIS A 100 11.00 -8.59 10.42
N GLN A 101 12.30 -8.43 10.56
CA GLN A 101 13.27 -9.45 10.16
C GLN A 101 14.07 -9.90 11.38
N LYS A 102 14.23 -11.22 11.49
CA LYS A 102 15.04 -11.83 12.52
C LYS A 102 15.78 -13.03 11.91
N ALA A 103 17.10 -13.08 12.05
CA ALA A 103 17.92 -14.15 11.52
C ALA A 103 17.64 -14.40 10.01
N PHE A 104 17.53 -13.32 9.23
CA PHE A 104 17.27 -13.31 7.79
C PHE A 104 15.86 -13.74 7.37
N SER A 105 15.00 -14.10 8.29
CA SER A 105 13.61 -14.44 8.01
C SER A 105 12.68 -13.28 8.35
N TRP A 106 11.61 -13.13 7.56
CA TRP A 106 10.62 -12.09 7.78
C TRP A 106 9.44 -12.64 8.58
N PHE A 107 8.88 -11.79 9.41
CA PHE A 107 7.75 -12.11 10.29
C PHE A 107 6.72 -10.98 10.27
N GLU A 108 5.44 -11.34 10.50
CA GLU A 108 4.36 -10.39 10.70
C GLU A 108 4.38 -9.85 12.15
N SER A 109 3.56 -8.83 12.42
CA SER A 109 3.51 -8.17 13.74
C SER A 109 3.20 -9.12 14.89
N ASP A 110 2.42 -10.16 14.64
CA ASP A 110 2.04 -11.14 15.63
C ASP A 110 3.09 -12.23 15.86
N GLY A 111 4.21 -12.16 15.15
CA GLY A 111 5.28 -13.14 15.24
C GLY A 111 5.15 -14.31 14.29
N GLU A 112 4.05 -14.39 13.53
CA GLU A 112 3.89 -15.45 12.54
C GLU A 112 4.87 -15.28 11.38
N PRO A 113 5.38 -16.39 10.80
CA PRO A 113 6.26 -16.30 9.63
C PRO A 113 5.54 -15.62 8.46
N TRP A 114 6.27 -14.75 7.77
CA TRP A 114 5.79 -14.12 6.54
C TRP A 114 5.82 -15.12 5.38
N ASN A 115 4.69 -15.26 4.69
CA ASN A 115 4.52 -16.25 3.62
C ASN A 115 4.60 -15.64 2.21
N GLY A 116 5.04 -14.39 2.09
CA GLY A 116 5.13 -13.72 0.81
C GLY A 116 3.98 -12.76 0.53
N SER A 117 2.82 -12.94 1.16
CA SER A 117 1.67 -12.04 1.04
C SER A 117 0.78 -12.12 2.28
N ALA A 118 -0.03 -11.10 2.50
CA ALA A 118 -1.00 -11.07 3.58
C ALA A 118 -2.12 -10.09 3.27
N LEU A 119 -3.28 -10.31 3.89
CA LEU A 119 -4.46 -9.47 3.77
C LEU A 119 -4.79 -8.90 5.15
N TYR A 120 -4.93 -7.58 5.22
CA TYR A 120 -5.27 -6.87 6.44
C TYR A 120 -6.49 -5.99 6.24
N SER A 121 -7.08 -5.53 7.34
CA SER A 121 -8.11 -4.49 7.28
C SER A 121 -7.49 -3.15 6.86
N PHE A 122 -8.13 -2.47 5.91
CA PHE A 122 -7.73 -1.13 5.52
C PHE A 122 -8.22 -0.14 6.59
N ARG A 123 -7.28 0.52 7.27
CA ARG A 123 -7.55 1.49 8.33
C ARG A 123 -6.56 2.64 8.21
N PRO A 124 -6.92 3.73 7.49
CA PRO A 124 -6.02 4.86 7.32
C PRO A 124 -5.65 5.47 8.68
N GLN A 125 -4.37 5.76 8.86
CA GLN A 125 -3.84 6.40 10.07
C GLN A 125 -3.58 7.87 9.77
N TRP A 126 -4.59 8.71 10.00
CA TRP A 126 -4.54 10.13 9.60
C TRP A 126 -3.43 10.91 10.30
N ASP A 127 -3.15 10.59 11.56
CA ASP A 127 -2.05 11.24 12.29
C ASP A 127 -0.69 10.90 11.65
N ALA A 128 -0.49 9.63 11.30
CA ALA A 128 0.71 9.22 10.59
C ALA A 128 0.80 9.92 9.24
N TYR A 129 -0.32 10.06 8.54
CA TYR A 129 -0.35 10.77 7.27
C TYR A 129 0.07 12.23 7.42
N GLN A 130 -0.45 12.94 8.41
CA GLN A 130 -0.11 14.35 8.63
C GLN A 130 1.39 14.52 8.89
N PHE A 131 1.96 13.64 9.69
CA PHE A 131 3.40 13.64 9.94
C PHE A 131 4.19 13.43 8.65
N LYS A 132 3.79 12.46 7.82
CA LYS A 132 4.45 12.18 6.55
C LYS A 132 4.34 13.34 5.58
N GLN A 133 3.20 14.01 5.56
CA GLN A 133 3.00 15.18 4.71
C GLN A 133 3.93 16.32 5.11
N ALA A 134 4.12 16.55 6.40
CA ALA A 134 5.04 17.56 6.89
C ALA A 134 6.48 17.25 6.46
N GLU A 135 6.90 16.00 6.52
CA GLU A 135 8.22 15.56 6.02
C GLU A 135 8.35 15.79 4.52
N ALA A 136 7.29 15.53 3.76
CA ALA A 136 7.31 15.67 2.30
C ALA A 136 7.42 17.13 1.88
N ILE A 137 6.89 18.06 2.68
CA ILE A 137 6.95 19.50 2.41
C ILE A 137 8.31 20.06 2.83
N GLY A 138 8.83 19.57 3.92
CA GLY A 138 10.13 19.97 4.43
C GLY A 138 11.25 19.34 3.64
#